data_e96a0b73ebeadc063aa1e0a9376b0a11
#
_entry.id   e96a0b73ebeadc063aa1e0a9376b0a11
#
_cell.length_a   1.000
_cell.length_b   1.000
_cell.length_c   1.000
_cell.angle_alpha   90.00
_cell.angle_beta   90.00
_cell.angle_gamma   90.00
#
_symmetry.space_group_name_H-M   'P 1'
#
loop_
_entity.id
_entity.type
_entity.pdbx_description
1 polymer ?
#
loop_
_entity_poly.entity_id
_entity_poly.type
_entity_poly.pdbx_seq_one_letter_code
_entity_poly.pdbx_strand_id
1 'polypeptide(L)'
;KFMVYCDNNERILEWGSEEMYVWYRSPIDNRPHRYFPDFYIKVKESTGAIKKYIIEIKPNRQTKPPAKPKRQTKGYLREAYEYAKNQAKWEAADEWCKDRGYEFKVFTEKELGIKYGT
;
A
#
# COMPACT_ATOMS: atom_id res chain seq x y z
N LYS A 1 9.51 10.88 -4.21
CA LYS A 1 9.74 10.45 -5.60
C LYS A 1 8.46 10.03 -6.31
N PHE A 2 7.53 9.39 -5.61
CA PHE A 2 6.25 9.01 -6.23
C PHE A 2 5.47 10.25 -6.68
N MET A 3 5.48 11.31 -5.90
CA MET A 3 4.79 12.55 -6.25
C MET A 3 5.37 13.19 -7.52
N VAL A 4 6.70 13.18 -7.63
CA VAL A 4 7.39 13.67 -8.85
C VAL A 4 7.04 12.78 -10.04
N TYR A 5 6.98 11.47 -9.85
CA TYR A 5 6.55 10.53 -10.89
C TYR A 5 5.15 10.86 -11.39
N CYS A 6 4.21 11.12 -10.47
CA CYS A 6 2.84 11.48 -10.84
C CYS A 6 2.78 12.79 -11.63
N ASP A 7 3.52 13.82 -11.18
CA ASP A 7 3.50 15.13 -11.84
C ASP A 7 4.11 15.08 -13.25
N ASN A 8 5.09 14.20 -13.46
CA ASN A 8 5.82 14.12 -14.73
C ASN A 8 5.24 13.10 -15.72
N ASN A 9 4.22 12.34 -15.31
CA ASN A 9 3.62 11.32 -16.16
C ASN A 9 2.34 11.82 -16.81
N GLU A 10 2.36 12.02 -18.13
CA GLU A 10 1.22 12.54 -18.88
C GLU A 10 -0.02 11.64 -18.84
N ARG A 11 0.15 10.35 -18.53
CA ARG A 11 -0.95 9.40 -18.42
C ARG A 11 -1.71 9.51 -17.10
N ILE A 12 -1.12 10.16 -16.10
CA ILE A 12 -1.77 10.36 -14.82
C ILE A 12 -2.63 11.61 -14.88
N LEU A 13 -3.95 11.43 -14.86
CA LEU A 13 -4.91 12.50 -14.98
C LEU A 13 -5.13 13.23 -13.65
N GLU A 14 -5.04 12.51 -12.55
CA GLU A 14 -5.30 13.05 -11.22
C GLU A 14 -4.57 12.20 -10.20
N TRP A 15 -4.07 12.83 -9.14
CA TRP A 15 -3.50 12.11 -8.01
C TRP A 15 -3.72 12.91 -6.73
N GLY A 16 -3.69 12.20 -5.59
CA GLY A 16 -3.81 12.82 -4.27
C GLY A 16 -3.20 11.94 -3.21
N SER A 17 -2.95 12.50 -2.03
CA SER A 17 -2.36 11.80 -0.91
C SER A 17 -3.19 12.01 0.35
N GLU A 18 -3.37 10.93 1.12
CA GLU A 18 -3.99 10.96 2.45
C GLU A 18 -5.40 11.56 2.51
N GLU A 19 -6.15 11.54 1.39
CA GLU A 19 -7.47 12.18 1.29
C GLU A 19 -8.61 11.23 1.62
N MET A 20 -8.34 9.93 1.76
CA MET A 20 -9.37 8.95 2.03
C MET A 20 -8.88 7.95 3.06
N TYR A 21 -9.81 7.24 3.67
CA TYR A 21 -9.45 6.16 4.58
C TYR A 21 -10.38 4.96 4.38
N VAL A 22 -9.89 3.80 4.81
CA VAL A 22 -10.62 2.54 4.78
C VAL A 22 -10.63 1.97 6.19
N TRP A 23 -11.79 1.52 6.65
CA TRP A 23 -11.87 0.84 7.93
C TRP A 23 -11.34 -0.58 7.81
N TYR A 24 -10.52 -1.00 8.76
CA TYR A 24 -10.07 -2.38 8.87
C TYR A 24 -10.10 -2.80 10.33
N ARG A 25 -10.20 -4.10 10.56
CA ARG A 25 -10.12 -4.63 11.92
C ARG A 25 -8.70 -5.06 12.21
N SER A 26 -8.06 -4.43 13.20
CA SER A 26 -6.70 -4.74 13.56
C SER A 26 -6.62 -6.11 14.25
N PRO A 27 -5.73 -7.01 13.81
CA PRO A 27 -5.54 -8.30 14.51
C PRO A 27 -4.83 -8.15 15.85
N ILE A 28 -4.29 -6.97 16.16
CA ILE A 28 -3.54 -6.74 17.40
C ILE A 28 -4.51 -6.55 18.56
N ASP A 29 -5.53 -5.69 18.41
CA ASP A 29 -6.49 -5.37 19.46
C ASP A 29 -7.93 -5.77 19.11
N ASN A 30 -8.14 -6.34 17.92
CA ASN A 30 -9.45 -6.77 17.40
C ASN A 30 -10.47 -5.62 17.36
N ARG A 31 -10.00 -4.40 17.11
CA ARG A 31 -10.83 -3.20 17.01
C ARG A 31 -10.77 -2.59 15.61
N PRO A 32 -11.82 -1.86 15.20
CA PRO A 32 -11.76 -1.14 13.92
C PRO A 32 -10.82 0.07 14.02
N HIS A 33 -10.02 0.23 12.99
CA HIS A 33 -9.11 1.36 12.85
C HIS A 33 -9.21 1.92 11.45
N ARG A 34 -8.82 3.17 11.28
CA ARG A 34 -8.76 3.81 9.97
C ARG A 34 -7.39 3.58 9.36
N TYR A 35 -7.38 3.15 8.10
CA TYR A 35 -6.18 3.01 7.30
C TYR A 35 -6.19 4.07 6.20
N PHE A 36 -5.15 4.89 6.16
CA PHE A 36 -4.98 5.95 5.16
C PHE A 36 -3.94 5.48 4.14
N PRO A 37 -4.36 5.05 2.92
CA PRO A 37 -3.40 4.73 1.87
C PRO A 37 -2.57 5.95 1.49
N ASP A 38 -1.36 5.70 0.97
CA ASP A 38 -0.44 6.79 0.65
C ASP A 38 -0.97 7.70 -0.47
N PHE A 39 -1.49 7.09 -1.56
CA PHE A 39 -1.91 7.85 -2.73
C PHE A 39 -3.11 7.21 -3.42
N TYR A 40 -3.86 8.05 -4.15
CA TYR A 40 -4.75 7.56 -5.19
C TYR A 40 -4.33 8.19 -6.51
N ILE A 41 -4.55 7.47 -7.62
CA ILE A 41 -4.28 8.00 -8.96
C ILE A 41 -5.36 7.58 -9.95
N LYS A 42 -5.57 8.44 -10.96
CA LYS A 42 -6.35 8.12 -12.14
C LYS A 42 -5.42 8.12 -13.34
N VAL A 43 -5.44 7.05 -14.11
CA VAL A 43 -4.54 6.86 -15.24
C VAL A 43 -5.35 6.66 -16.50
N LYS A 44 -4.96 7.34 -17.57
CA LYS A 44 -5.52 7.11 -18.89
C LYS A 44 -4.66 6.08 -19.62
N GLU A 45 -5.26 4.98 -20.02
CA GLU A 45 -4.55 3.94 -20.76
C GLU A 45 -4.46 4.28 -22.23
N SER A 46 -3.60 3.56 -22.97
CA SER A 46 -3.44 3.72 -24.40
C SER A 46 -4.73 3.53 -25.20
N THR A 47 -5.65 2.72 -24.66
CA THR A 47 -6.97 2.48 -25.27
C THR A 47 -7.96 3.62 -25.04
N GLY A 48 -7.60 4.62 -24.20
CA GLY A 48 -8.48 5.69 -23.77
C GLY A 48 -9.26 5.38 -22.51
N ALA A 49 -9.19 4.16 -21.99
CA ALA A 49 -9.85 3.78 -20.75
C ALA A 49 -9.20 4.47 -19.57
N ILE A 50 -10.02 4.81 -18.58
CA ILE A 50 -9.53 5.44 -17.33
C ILE A 50 -9.55 4.39 -16.23
N LYS A 51 -8.40 4.19 -15.57
CA LYS A 51 -8.29 3.31 -14.41
C LYS A 51 -7.94 4.11 -13.17
N LYS A 52 -8.48 3.65 -12.04
CA LYS A 52 -8.30 4.29 -10.74
C LYS A 52 -7.58 3.33 -9.81
N TYR A 53 -6.56 3.82 -9.13
CA TYR A 53 -5.74 3.01 -8.23
C TYR A 53 -5.62 3.65 -6.87
N ILE A 54 -5.60 2.81 -5.85
CA ILE A 54 -5.18 3.18 -4.50
C ILE A 54 -3.81 2.55 -4.29
N ILE A 55 -2.84 3.37 -3.91
CA ILE A 55 -1.42 2.98 -3.86
C ILE A 55 -0.90 3.07 -2.44
N GLU A 56 -0.24 2.00 -2.00
CA GLU A 56 0.56 1.97 -0.78
C GLU A 56 2.02 1.78 -1.17
N ILE A 57 2.92 2.55 -0.54
CA ILE A 57 4.35 2.46 -0.81
C ILE A 57 5.03 1.85 0.40
N LYS A 58 5.70 0.71 0.20
CA LYS A 58 6.41 -0.02 1.26
C LYS A 58 7.70 -0.61 0.73
N PRO A 59 8.76 -0.67 1.56
CA PRO A 59 9.94 -1.46 1.20
C PRO A 59 9.57 -2.91 0.95
N ASN A 60 10.19 -3.53 -0.03
CA ASN A 60 9.89 -4.92 -0.41
C ASN A 60 9.98 -5.88 0.78
N ARG A 61 10.94 -5.66 1.67
CA ARG A 61 11.11 -6.51 2.86
C ARG A 61 9.88 -6.52 3.76
N GLN A 62 9.08 -5.43 3.77
CA GLN A 62 7.88 -5.32 4.60
C GLN A 62 6.65 -5.95 3.95
N THR A 63 6.74 -6.39 2.71
CA THR A 63 5.66 -7.11 2.03
C THR A 63 5.70 -8.60 2.28
N LYS A 64 6.72 -9.08 3.00
CA LYS A 64 6.93 -10.48 3.31
C LYS A 64 6.94 -10.70 4.82
N PRO A 65 6.54 -11.90 5.30
CA PRO A 65 6.62 -12.17 6.73
C PRO A 65 8.07 -12.13 7.21
N PRO A 66 8.32 -11.65 8.45
CA PRO A 66 9.67 -11.63 8.98
C PRO A 66 10.21 -13.05 9.18
N ALA A 67 11.53 -13.20 9.01
CA ALA A 67 12.19 -14.49 9.23
C ALA A 67 12.06 -14.89 10.70
N LYS A 68 11.66 -16.15 10.96
CA LYS A 68 11.49 -16.63 12.32
C LYS A 68 12.87 -16.92 12.94
N PRO A 69 13.25 -16.22 14.05
CA PRO A 69 14.53 -16.46 14.69
C PRO A 69 14.49 -17.72 15.56
N LYS A 70 15.66 -18.19 15.99
CA LYS A 70 15.77 -19.33 16.89
C LYS A 70 15.09 -19.05 18.24
N ARG A 71 15.18 -17.81 18.70
CA ARG A 71 14.51 -17.37 19.94
C ARG A 71 13.54 -16.24 19.60
N GLN A 72 12.40 -16.26 20.27
CA GLN A 72 11.42 -15.21 20.12
C GLN A 72 11.94 -13.94 20.80
N THR A 73 12.12 -12.86 20.04
CA THR A 73 12.59 -11.59 20.54
C THR A 73 11.48 -10.55 20.42
N LYS A 74 11.61 -9.45 21.19
CA LYS A 74 10.67 -8.31 21.08
C LYS A 74 10.68 -7.71 19.68
N GLY A 75 11.86 -7.65 19.04
CA GLY A 75 11.98 -7.15 17.68
C GLY A 75 11.22 -7.99 16.69
N TYR A 76 11.36 -9.32 16.78
CA TYR A 76 10.62 -10.24 15.91
C TYR A 76 9.11 -10.11 16.12
N LEU A 77 8.65 -10.06 17.38
CA LEU A 77 7.23 -9.92 17.68
C LEU A 77 6.68 -8.61 17.11
N ARG A 78 7.42 -7.53 17.22
CA ARG A 78 7.02 -6.23 16.65
C ARG A 78 6.86 -6.32 15.13
N GLU A 79 7.85 -6.90 14.45
CA GLU A 79 7.79 -7.07 13.00
C GLU A 79 6.63 -7.99 12.58
N ALA A 80 6.39 -9.06 13.32
CA ALA A 80 5.29 -9.97 13.05
C ALA A 80 3.93 -9.28 13.21
N TYR A 81 3.78 -8.45 14.25
CA TYR A 81 2.55 -7.69 14.48
C TYR A 81 2.35 -6.65 13.40
N GLU A 82 3.39 -5.93 13.00
CA GLU A 82 3.30 -4.95 11.92
C GLU A 82 2.93 -5.61 10.59
N TYR A 83 3.53 -6.77 10.31
CA TYR A 83 3.19 -7.53 9.13
C TYR A 83 1.72 -7.94 9.12
N ALA A 84 1.23 -8.51 10.24
CA ALA A 84 -0.16 -8.94 10.36
C ALA A 84 -1.12 -7.75 10.19
N LYS A 85 -0.79 -6.62 10.80
CA LYS A 85 -1.59 -5.40 10.70
C LYS A 85 -1.64 -4.87 9.27
N ASN A 86 -0.49 -4.86 8.58
CA ASN A 86 -0.43 -4.41 7.19
C ASN A 86 -1.25 -5.33 6.28
N GLN A 87 -1.21 -6.65 6.49
CA GLN A 87 -2.01 -7.58 5.70
C GLN A 87 -3.50 -7.31 5.88
N ALA A 88 -3.94 -7.04 7.11
CA ALA A 88 -5.34 -6.70 7.39
C ALA A 88 -5.75 -5.38 6.71
N LYS A 89 -4.89 -4.36 6.76
CA LYS A 89 -5.13 -3.09 6.08
C LYS A 89 -5.29 -3.27 4.57
N TRP A 90 -4.38 -4.02 3.97
CA TRP A 90 -4.34 -4.20 2.51
C TRP A 90 -5.51 -5.05 2.03
N GLU A 91 -5.90 -6.06 2.79
CA GLU A 91 -7.07 -6.87 2.48
C GLU A 91 -8.34 -6.01 2.50
N ALA A 92 -8.50 -5.19 3.53
CA ALA A 92 -9.64 -4.28 3.63
C ALA A 92 -9.65 -3.26 2.49
N ALA A 93 -8.47 -2.72 2.13
CA ALA A 93 -8.34 -1.78 1.02
C ALA A 93 -8.67 -2.43 -0.32
N ASP A 94 -8.25 -3.68 -0.52
CA ASP A 94 -8.55 -4.42 -1.75
C ASP A 94 -10.05 -4.63 -1.91
N GLU A 95 -10.74 -5.02 -0.84
CA GLU A 95 -12.20 -5.19 -0.85
C GLU A 95 -12.92 -3.87 -1.12
N TRP A 96 -12.48 -2.79 -0.46
CA TRP A 96 -13.04 -1.46 -0.67
C TRP A 96 -12.89 -1.04 -2.14
N CYS A 97 -11.74 -1.32 -2.73
CA CYS A 97 -11.45 -0.98 -4.12
C CYS A 97 -12.33 -1.78 -5.08
N LYS A 98 -12.49 -3.07 -4.85
CA LYS A 98 -13.33 -3.93 -5.69
C LYS A 98 -14.78 -3.46 -5.73
N ASP A 99 -15.30 -3.01 -4.59
CA ASP A 99 -16.68 -2.52 -4.49
C ASP A 99 -16.88 -1.20 -5.24
N ARG A 100 -15.82 -0.43 -5.50
CA ARG A 100 -15.91 0.92 -6.05
C ARG A 100 -15.20 1.11 -7.39
N GLY A 101 -14.75 0.02 -8.01
CA GLY A 101 -14.10 0.08 -9.31
C GLY A 101 -12.69 0.63 -9.28
N TYR A 102 -12.02 0.55 -8.14
CA TYR A 102 -10.60 0.88 -8.00
C TYR A 102 -9.79 -0.42 -7.98
N GLU A 103 -8.49 -0.30 -8.21
CA GLU A 103 -7.54 -1.38 -7.97
C GLU A 103 -6.60 -0.96 -6.84
N PHE A 104 -6.32 -1.85 -5.91
CA PHE A 104 -5.35 -1.61 -4.85
C PHE A 104 -4.01 -2.20 -5.23
N LYS A 105 -2.93 -1.41 -5.07
CA LYS A 105 -1.57 -1.87 -5.38
C LYS A 105 -0.61 -1.43 -4.29
N VAL A 106 0.34 -2.33 -3.96
CA VAL A 106 1.47 -2.02 -3.09
C VAL A 106 2.69 -1.87 -3.98
N PHE A 107 3.26 -0.66 -4.01
CA PHE A 107 4.48 -0.37 -4.75
C PHE A 107 5.68 -0.47 -3.83
N THR A 108 6.71 -1.12 -4.31
CA THR A 108 7.99 -1.24 -3.61
C THR A 108 9.04 -0.44 -4.36
N GLU A 109 10.28 -0.44 -3.87
CA GLU A 109 11.41 0.17 -4.57
C GLU A 109 11.59 -0.37 -5.98
N LYS A 110 11.13 -1.60 -6.22
CA LYS A 110 11.24 -2.23 -7.54
C LYS A 110 10.40 -1.51 -8.59
N GLU A 111 9.14 -1.19 -8.25
CA GLU A 111 8.24 -0.49 -9.15
C GLU A 111 8.64 0.96 -9.37
N LEU A 112 9.25 1.57 -8.34
CA LEU A 112 9.66 2.98 -8.39
C LEU A 112 11.06 3.17 -8.96
N GLY A 113 11.81 2.09 -9.22
CA GLY A 113 13.17 2.17 -9.72
C GLY A 113 14.16 2.68 -8.67
N ILE A 114 13.81 2.61 -7.39
CA ILE A 114 14.67 3.05 -6.30
C ILE A 114 15.53 1.88 -5.84
N LYS A 115 16.84 2.13 -5.65
CA LYS A 115 17.76 1.13 -5.11
C LYS A 115 18.13 1.53 -3.70
N TYR A 116 17.71 0.73 -2.73
CA TYR A 116 18.09 0.94 -1.33
C TYR A 116 19.43 0.24 -1.05
N GLY A 117 20.26 0.87 -0.22
CA GLY A 117 21.52 0.29 0.22
C GLY A 117 22.68 0.37 -0.75
N THR A 118 22.56 1.19 -1.77
CA THR A 118 23.68 1.47 -2.70
C THR A 118 24.29 2.82 -2.44
#